data_a57904e36395e9d83c53bea25506a93b
#
_entry.id   a57904e36395e9d83c53bea25506a93b
#
_cell.length_a   1.000
_cell.length_b   1.000
_cell.length_c   1.000
_cell.angle_alpha   90.00
_cell.angle_beta   90.00
_cell.angle_gamma   90.00
#
_symmetry.space_group_name_H-M   'P 1'
#
loop_
_entity.id
_entity.type
_entity.pdbx_description
1 polymer ?
#
loop_
_entity_poly.entity_id
_entity_poly.type
_entity_poly.pdbx_seq_one_letter_code
_entity_poly.pdbx_strand_id
1 'polypeptide(L)'
;MPNYVRNIVTFKGTKEKLEELISYLKKSGHNELKFTYILRVPEELYAVESCENEVEVAIGEYLMDGTLNCMNLPSLIYGTVKAEMEAMLHFTCHTDIELMKMYMAHKLMNGYMEANYWSKCIKWYANYKKYGVADWYGWCVDKWGTKWNPCDADTFDVLLPMKETADVYSMRYRFSTAWDIPKGIYEALSKHFPEISMEVEYADEDYGYNCGHICYKNGEVSTIHAYADDEMESFAFSMRIWDHEELLAYVKKAEDGHLVFDVDAYDDYLTSLKK
;
A
#
# COMPACT_ATOMS: atom_id res chain seq x y z
N MET A 1 1.18 11.66 -6.78
CA MET A 1 1.68 10.31 -7.07
C MET A 1 1.93 9.66 -5.73
N PRO A 2 1.81 8.33 -5.57
CA PRO A 2 2.22 7.69 -4.33
C PRO A 2 3.74 7.69 -4.23
N ASN A 3 4.29 7.73 -3.03
CA ASN A 3 5.67 7.36 -2.79
C ASN A 3 5.86 5.89 -3.13
N TYR A 4 7.03 5.54 -3.64
CA TYR A 4 7.38 4.16 -3.93
C TYR A 4 8.28 3.59 -2.85
N VAL A 5 7.98 2.37 -2.45
CA VAL A 5 8.82 1.57 -1.57
C VAL A 5 9.51 0.51 -2.40
N ARG A 6 10.84 0.54 -2.47
CA ARG A 6 11.62 -0.52 -3.10
C ARG A 6 11.73 -1.70 -2.17
N ASN A 7 11.46 -2.88 -2.71
CA ASN A 7 11.53 -4.14 -2.01
C ASN A 7 12.60 -5.02 -2.65
N ILE A 8 13.47 -5.60 -1.84
CA ILE A 8 14.44 -6.60 -2.24
C ILE A 8 14.14 -7.86 -1.46
N VAL A 9 13.66 -8.89 -2.14
CA VAL A 9 13.26 -10.15 -1.52
C VAL A 9 14.27 -11.22 -1.87
N THR A 10 14.89 -11.82 -0.84
CA THR A 10 15.79 -12.97 -0.98
C THR A 10 15.06 -14.22 -0.49
N PHE A 11 14.76 -15.12 -1.41
CA PHE A 11 14.20 -16.43 -1.12
C PHE A 11 15.35 -17.44 -0.97
N LYS A 12 15.29 -18.29 0.07
CA LYS A 12 16.28 -19.33 0.34
C LYS A 12 15.60 -20.67 0.56
N GLY A 13 16.09 -21.71 -0.13
CA GLY A 13 15.53 -23.05 -0.04
C GLY A 13 16.31 -24.04 -0.91
N THR A 14 15.79 -25.27 -1.08
CA THR A 14 16.36 -26.19 -2.05
C THR A 14 16.09 -25.70 -3.48
N LYS A 15 16.89 -26.15 -4.43
CA LYS A 15 16.74 -25.76 -5.84
C LYS A 15 15.34 -26.09 -6.36
N GLU A 16 14.85 -27.29 -6.06
CA GLU A 16 13.53 -27.76 -6.49
C GLU A 16 12.40 -26.85 -5.96
N LYS A 17 12.50 -26.45 -4.69
CA LYS A 17 11.47 -25.57 -4.09
C LYS A 17 11.50 -24.15 -4.65
N LEU A 18 12.66 -23.61 -4.96
CA LEU A 18 12.77 -22.33 -5.62
C LEU A 18 12.29 -22.37 -7.06
N GLU A 19 12.53 -23.47 -7.81
CA GLU A 19 11.98 -23.67 -9.15
C GLU A 19 10.45 -23.81 -9.12
N GLU A 20 9.89 -24.47 -8.09
CA GLU A 20 8.45 -24.53 -7.84
C GLU A 20 7.86 -23.14 -7.58
N LEU A 21 8.50 -22.33 -6.72
CA LEU A 21 8.13 -20.95 -6.48
C LEU A 21 8.15 -20.10 -7.76
N ILE A 22 9.23 -20.16 -8.54
CA ILE A 22 9.34 -19.45 -9.82
C ILE A 22 8.20 -19.85 -10.76
N SER A 23 7.92 -21.15 -10.86
CA SER A 23 6.82 -21.67 -11.69
C SER A 23 5.46 -21.17 -11.23
N TYR A 24 5.25 -21.08 -9.91
CA TYR A 24 4.04 -20.51 -9.31
C TYR A 24 3.89 -19.04 -9.63
N LEU A 25 4.95 -18.24 -9.49
CA LEU A 25 4.93 -16.81 -9.76
C LEU A 25 4.77 -16.47 -11.25
N LYS A 26 5.32 -17.33 -12.15
CA LYS A 26 5.18 -17.22 -13.61
C LYS A 26 3.88 -17.83 -14.17
N LYS A 27 3.02 -18.40 -13.35
CA LYS A 27 1.79 -19.12 -13.77
C LYS A 27 0.83 -18.32 -14.63
N SER A 28 0.99 -17.01 -14.67
CA SER A 28 0.22 -16.06 -15.48
C SER A 28 0.65 -15.96 -16.94
N GLY A 29 1.71 -16.63 -17.37
CA GLY A 29 2.34 -16.42 -18.68
C GLY A 29 3.12 -15.12 -18.80
N HIS A 30 3.19 -14.33 -17.73
CA HIS A 30 4.00 -13.12 -17.62
C HIS A 30 5.26 -13.39 -16.79
N ASN A 31 6.39 -12.80 -17.17
CA ASN A 31 7.63 -12.89 -16.40
C ASN A 31 7.64 -11.92 -15.20
N GLU A 32 6.51 -11.31 -14.87
CA GLU A 32 6.38 -10.31 -13.82
C GLU A 32 5.53 -10.82 -12.66
N LEU A 33 5.90 -10.45 -11.45
CA LEU A 33 5.12 -10.67 -10.25
C LEU A 33 3.78 -9.94 -10.33
N LYS A 34 2.68 -10.66 -10.08
CA LYS A 34 1.34 -10.08 -9.98
C LYS A 34 0.68 -10.56 -8.69
N PHE A 35 0.41 -9.64 -7.80
CA PHE A 35 -0.24 -9.91 -6.50
C PHE A 35 -1.64 -10.52 -6.67
N THR A 36 -2.32 -10.15 -7.75
CA THR A 36 -3.64 -10.72 -8.12
C THR A 36 -3.65 -12.23 -8.32
N TYR A 37 -2.48 -12.86 -8.57
CA TYR A 37 -2.39 -14.31 -8.67
C TYR A 37 -2.10 -15.00 -7.34
N ILE A 38 -1.56 -14.26 -6.38
CA ILE A 38 -1.24 -14.74 -5.03
C ILE A 38 -2.47 -14.56 -4.12
N LEU A 39 -3.01 -13.35 -4.08
CA LEU A 39 -4.24 -13.00 -3.35
C LEU A 39 -5.20 -12.27 -4.29
N ARG A 40 -6.14 -13.04 -4.86
CA ARG A 40 -7.08 -12.53 -5.85
C ARG A 40 -8.06 -11.54 -5.21
N VAL A 41 -8.23 -10.39 -5.86
CA VAL A 41 -9.30 -9.45 -5.54
C VAL A 41 -10.63 -10.04 -6.02
N PRO A 42 -11.69 -10.07 -5.21
CA PRO A 42 -13.02 -10.47 -5.65
C PRO A 42 -13.53 -9.63 -6.83
N GLU A 43 -14.19 -10.28 -7.80
CA GLU A 43 -14.64 -9.62 -9.04
C GLU A 43 -15.63 -8.49 -8.78
N GLU A 44 -16.48 -8.65 -7.77
CA GLU A 44 -17.49 -7.66 -7.38
C GLU A 44 -16.84 -6.33 -6.95
N LEU A 45 -15.63 -6.37 -6.39
CA LEU A 45 -14.90 -5.17 -5.97
C LEU A 45 -14.33 -4.40 -7.17
N TYR A 46 -14.05 -5.06 -8.30
CA TYR A 46 -13.69 -4.41 -9.55
C TYR A 46 -14.90 -3.91 -10.35
N ALA A 47 -16.09 -4.44 -10.09
CA ALA A 47 -17.32 -4.07 -10.80
C ALA A 47 -17.86 -2.69 -10.40
N VAL A 48 -17.24 -2.03 -9.43
CA VAL A 48 -17.55 -0.67 -8.99
C VAL A 48 -16.29 0.20 -9.10
N GLU A 49 -16.49 1.49 -9.34
CA GLU A 49 -15.43 2.49 -9.23
C GLU A 49 -14.94 2.59 -7.78
N SER A 50 -13.74 3.15 -7.57
CA SER A 50 -13.24 3.38 -6.21
C SER A 50 -14.17 4.32 -5.45
N CYS A 51 -14.47 3.96 -4.20
CA CYS A 51 -15.23 4.79 -3.28
C CYS A 51 -14.37 5.98 -2.85
N GLU A 52 -14.86 7.20 -3.06
CA GLU A 52 -14.08 8.40 -2.76
C GLU A 52 -14.00 8.67 -1.25
N ASN A 53 -15.05 8.32 -0.51
CA ASN A 53 -15.10 8.51 0.94
C ASN A 53 -16.11 7.58 1.61
N GLU A 54 -15.95 7.41 2.92
CA GLU A 54 -16.77 6.52 3.75
C GLU A 54 -18.25 6.98 3.88
N VAL A 55 -18.52 8.26 3.63
CA VAL A 55 -19.89 8.79 3.65
C VAL A 55 -20.74 8.11 2.59
N GLU A 56 -20.18 7.76 1.46
CA GLU A 56 -20.89 7.07 0.36
C GLU A 56 -21.30 5.64 0.75
N VAL A 57 -20.46 4.97 1.54
CA VAL A 57 -20.82 3.66 2.14
C VAL A 57 -21.94 3.83 3.15
N ALA A 58 -21.91 4.87 4.00
CA ALA A 58 -22.95 5.16 4.97
C ALA A 58 -24.30 5.55 4.29
N ILE A 59 -24.26 6.26 3.17
CA ILE A 59 -25.46 6.48 2.32
C ILE A 59 -26.03 5.14 1.86
N GLY A 60 -25.19 4.24 1.40
CA GLY A 60 -25.60 2.89 0.98
C GLY A 60 -26.27 2.11 2.10
N GLU A 61 -25.70 2.16 3.32
CA GLU A 61 -26.32 1.55 4.52
C GLU A 61 -27.69 2.14 4.79
N TYR A 62 -27.79 3.47 4.82
CA TYR A 62 -29.08 4.11 5.06
C TYR A 62 -30.14 3.75 4.01
N LEU A 63 -29.76 3.68 2.73
CA LEU A 63 -30.67 3.32 1.64
C LEU A 63 -31.11 1.85 1.69
N MET A 64 -30.25 0.95 2.15
CA MET A 64 -30.56 -0.49 2.20
C MET A 64 -31.22 -0.91 3.51
N ASP A 65 -30.66 -0.50 4.63
CA ASP A 65 -31.00 -1.03 5.96
C ASP A 65 -31.74 0.02 6.83
N GLY A 66 -31.74 1.29 6.44
CA GLY A 66 -32.35 2.40 7.21
C GLY A 66 -31.57 2.77 8.47
N THR A 67 -30.33 2.27 8.62
CA THR A 67 -29.46 2.47 9.77
C THR A 67 -28.17 3.19 9.38
N LEU A 68 -27.37 3.59 10.38
CA LEU A 68 -26.06 4.22 10.22
C LEU A 68 -25.11 3.66 11.28
N ASN A 69 -24.70 2.41 11.13
CA ASN A 69 -23.88 1.69 12.12
C ASN A 69 -22.49 1.33 11.61
N CYS A 70 -22.28 1.30 10.29
CA CYS A 70 -21.03 0.82 9.70
C CYS A 70 -19.88 1.85 9.77
N MET A 71 -20.20 3.14 9.93
CA MET A 71 -19.25 4.24 9.90
C MET A 71 -19.47 5.23 11.03
N ASN A 72 -18.42 5.90 11.46
CA ASN A 72 -18.49 6.99 12.44
C ASN A 72 -18.87 8.30 11.75
N LEU A 73 -20.13 8.42 11.37
CA LEU A 73 -20.68 9.54 10.59
C LEU A 73 -20.35 10.93 11.14
N PRO A 74 -20.42 11.15 12.48
CA PRO A 74 -20.15 12.47 13.04
C PRO A 74 -18.81 13.07 12.60
N SER A 75 -17.73 12.32 12.57
CA SER A 75 -16.40 12.85 12.24
C SER A 75 -16.24 13.24 10.76
N LEU A 76 -16.96 12.56 9.86
CA LEU A 76 -16.86 12.74 8.41
C LEU A 76 -17.70 13.94 7.91
N ILE A 77 -18.87 14.17 8.49
CA ILE A 77 -19.80 15.21 8.04
C ILE A 77 -19.75 16.45 8.91
N TYR A 78 -19.35 16.34 10.19
CA TYR A 78 -19.37 17.46 11.15
C TYR A 78 -18.32 18.55 10.88
N GLY A 79 -17.22 18.27 10.15
CA GLY A 79 -16.09 19.20 10.04
C GLY A 79 -16.35 20.43 9.18
N THR A 80 -16.90 20.29 7.99
CA THR A 80 -17.04 21.39 7.01
C THR A 80 -18.42 21.51 6.41
N VAL A 81 -19.13 20.41 6.26
CA VAL A 81 -20.40 20.37 5.49
C VAL A 81 -21.61 20.68 6.34
N LYS A 82 -21.60 20.34 7.65
CA LYS A 82 -22.78 20.54 8.52
C LYS A 82 -23.17 22.03 8.67
N ALA A 83 -22.20 22.89 9.02
CA ALA A 83 -22.48 24.31 9.25
C ALA A 83 -22.98 24.98 7.97
N GLU A 84 -22.41 24.66 6.81
CA GLU A 84 -22.84 25.20 5.52
C GLU A 84 -24.27 24.72 5.18
N MET A 85 -24.57 23.44 5.41
CA MET A 85 -25.89 22.87 5.15
C MET A 85 -26.95 23.41 6.10
N GLU A 86 -26.67 23.53 7.40
CA GLU A 86 -27.58 24.11 8.39
C GLU A 86 -27.93 25.58 8.05
N ALA A 87 -26.91 26.35 7.63
CA ALA A 87 -27.10 27.74 7.20
C ALA A 87 -27.95 27.83 5.91
N MET A 88 -27.68 26.94 4.94
CA MET A 88 -28.36 26.95 3.64
C MET A 88 -29.81 26.47 3.73
N LEU A 89 -30.08 25.45 4.55
CA LEU A 89 -31.40 24.85 4.69
C LEU A 89 -32.24 25.43 5.85
N HIS A 90 -31.66 26.34 6.65
CA HIS A 90 -32.27 26.90 7.87
C HIS A 90 -32.82 25.83 8.83
N PHE A 91 -32.09 24.72 8.95
CA PHE A 91 -32.47 23.56 9.74
C PHE A 91 -31.29 23.07 10.59
N THR A 92 -31.52 22.81 11.86
CA THR A 92 -30.51 22.24 12.76
C THR A 92 -30.73 20.75 12.93
N CYS A 93 -29.72 19.94 12.62
CA CYS A 93 -29.76 18.49 12.79
C CYS A 93 -29.52 18.09 14.24
N HIS A 94 -30.36 17.22 14.76
CA HIS A 94 -30.28 16.65 16.11
C HIS A 94 -29.87 15.18 16.13
N THR A 95 -29.98 14.48 15.00
CA THR A 95 -29.64 13.06 14.86
C THR A 95 -28.81 12.81 13.60
N ASP A 96 -28.02 11.72 13.62
CA ASP A 96 -27.21 11.32 12.47
C ASP A 96 -28.08 10.99 11.23
N ILE A 97 -29.28 10.45 11.44
CA ILE A 97 -30.22 10.19 10.34
C ILE A 97 -30.72 11.49 9.70
N GLU A 98 -31.01 12.52 10.49
CA GLU A 98 -31.38 13.85 9.96
C GLU A 98 -30.23 14.47 9.20
N LEU A 99 -29.01 14.38 9.74
CA LEU A 99 -27.80 14.85 9.08
C LEU A 99 -27.57 14.13 7.74
N MET A 100 -27.73 12.81 7.70
CA MET A 100 -27.62 12.04 6.47
C MET A 100 -28.67 12.46 5.43
N LYS A 101 -29.93 12.62 5.83
CA LYS A 101 -30.99 13.08 4.92
C LYS A 101 -30.69 14.45 4.37
N MET A 102 -30.20 15.36 5.21
CA MET A 102 -29.81 16.70 4.79
C MET A 102 -28.63 16.68 3.82
N TYR A 103 -27.61 15.87 4.08
CA TYR A 103 -26.48 15.68 3.18
C TYR A 103 -26.93 15.14 1.82
N MET A 104 -27.80 14.15 1.80
CA MET A 104 -28.35 13.61 0.56
C MET A 104 -29.16 14.66 -0.22
N ALA A 105 -29.98 15.46 0.48
CA ALA A 105 -30.72 16.57 -0.13
C ALA A 105 -29.78 17.63 -0.72
N HIS A 106 -28.73 18.00 0.00
CA HIS A 106 -27.70 18.94 -0.46
C HIS A 106 -27.01 18.43 -1.73
N LYS A 107 -26.62 17.15 -1.78
CA LYS A 107 -26.04 16.55 -2.98
C LYS A 107 -27.00 16.62 -4.19
N LEU A 108 -28.29 16.35 -3.97
CA LEU A 108 -29.34 16.49 -5.01
C LEU A 108 -29.46 17.91 -5.54
N MET A 109 -29.51 18.90 -4.64
CA MET A 109 -29.75 20.30 -5.00
C MET A 109 -28.59 20.92 -5.79
N ASN A 110 -27.36 20.50 -5.51
CA ASN A 110 -26.17 21.06 -6.15
C ASN A 110 -25.76 20.37 -7.46
N GLY A 111 -26.53 19.39 -7.94
CA GLY A 111 -26.28 18.74 -9.21
C GLY A 111 -25.00 17.89 -9.26
N TYR A 112 -24.39 17.60 -8.12
CA TYR A 112 -23.15 16.80 -8.01
C TYR A 112 -23.38 15.31 -8.19
N MET A 113 -24.49 14.90 -8.84
CA MET A 113 -24.84 13.48 -8.92
C MET A 113 -24.84 12.98 -10.36
N GLU A 114 -24.01 11.97 -10.59
CA GLU A 114 -24.19 11.10 -11.74
C GLU A 114 -25.51 10.32 -11.63
N ALA A 115 -26.09 9.96 -12.78
CA ALA A 115 -27.40 9.25 -12.83
C ALA A 115 -27.47 7.97 -11.98
N ASN A 116 -26.32 7.36 -11.64
CA ASN A 116 -26.22 6.10 -10.91
C ASN A 116 -25.65 6.24 -9.48
N TYR A 117 -25.49 7.46 -8.97
CA TYR A 117 -24.79 7.71 -7.71
C TYR A 117 -25.32 6.86 -6.54
N TRP A 118 -26.64 6.87 -6.33
CA TRP A 118 -27.28 6.08 -5.26
C TRP A 118 -27.07 4.57 -5.45
N SER A 119 -27.12 4.11 -6.69
CA SER A 119 -26.86 2.71 -7.02
C SER A 119 -25.39 2.33 -6.74
N LYS A 120 -24.44 3.25 -6.93
CA LYS A 120 -23.04 3.05 -6.55
C LYS A 120 -22.91 2.95 -5.03
N CYS A 121 -23.51 3.88 -4.26
CA CYS A 121 -23.49 3.84 -2.79
C CYS A 121 -24.01 2.51 -2.25
N ILE A 122 -25.13 2.00 -2.78
CA ILE A 122 -25.69 0.70 -2.43
C ILE A 122 -24.70 -0.44 -2.70
N LYS A 123 -24.00 -0.43 -3.84
CA LYS A 123 -23.00 -1.45 -4.17
C LYS A 123 -21.80 -1.39 -3.26
N TRP A 124 -21.28 -0.19 -2.97
CA TRP A 124 -20.17 0.00 -2.04
C TRP A 124 -20.51 -0.53 -0.64
N TYR A 125 -21.71 -0.23 -0.15
CA TYR A 125 -22.16 -0.79 1.12
C TYR A 125 -22.33 -2.31 1.08
N ALA A 126 -22.90 -2.88 0.01
CA ALA A 126 -23.02 -4.32 -0.15
C ALA A 126 -21.64 -5.02 -0.13
N ASN A 127 -20.66 -4.43 -0.81
CA ASN A 127 -19.30 -4.90 -0.78
C ASN A 127 -18.67 -4.78 0.63
N TYR A 128 -18.84 -3.63 1.28
CA TYR A 128 -18.38 -3.42 2.64
C TYR A 128 -18.95 -4.46 3.62
N LYS A 129 -20.24 -4.73 3.54
CA LYS A 129 -20.94 -5.74 4.35
C LYS A 129 -20.38 -7.16 4.12
N LYS A 130 -19.96 -7.47 2.90
CA LYS A 130 -19.45 -8.81 2.52
C LYS A 130 -17.95 -8.98 2.74
N TYR A 131 -17.17 -7.94 2.49
CA TYR A 131 -15.70 -8.03 2.41
C TYR A 131 -14.97 -7.15 3.45
N GLY A 132 -15.68 -6.29 4.17
CA GLY A 132 -15.08 -5.29 5.08
C GLY A 132 -14.51 -4.07 4.37
N VAL A 133 -14.61 -4.01 3.03
CA VAL A 133 -14.13 -2.91 2.19
C VAL A 133 -15.11 -2.64 1.06
N ALA A 134 -15.16 -1.41 0.55
CA ALA A 134 -16.14 -0.99 -0.44
C ALA A 134 -15.75 -1.37 -1.89
N ASP A 135 -14.45 -1.42 -2.18
CA ASP A 135 -13.92 -1.57 -3.54
C ASP A 135 -12.57 -2.31 -3.56
N TRP A 136 -12.03 -2.46 -4.78
CA TRP A 136 -10.74 -3.11 -5.02
C TRP A 136 -9.57 -2.39 -4.33
N TYR A 137 -9.63 -1.06 -4.25
CA TYR A 137 -8.56 -0.27 -3.66
C TYR A 137 -8.44 -0.54 -2.14
N GLY A 138 -9.58 -0.45 -1.42
CA GLY A 138 -9.63 -0.82 -0.01
C GLY A 138 -9.17 -2.26 0.25
N TRP A 139 -9.54 -3.20 -0.66
CA TRP A 139 -9.07 -4.58 -0.58
C TRP A 139 -7.55 -4.70 -0.74
N CYS A 140 -6.97 -4.04 -1.74
CA CYS A 140 -5.52 -4.10 -1.96
C CYS A 140 -4.76 -3.55 -0.76
N VAL A 141 -5.18 -2.41 -0.23
CA VAL A 141 -4.55 -1.81 0.97
C VAL A 141 -4.68 -2.73 2.18
N ASP A 142 -5.87 -3.28 2.44
CA ASP A 142 -6.13 -4.13 3.60
C ASP A 142 -5.47 -5.52 3.49
N LYS A 143 -5.53 -6.16 2.31
CA LYS A 143 -5.09 -7.56 2.15
C LYS A 143 -3.69 -7.71 1.56
N TRP A 144 -3.25 -6.79 0.71
CA TRP A 144 -1.88 -6.83 0.18
C TRP A 144 -0.91 -5.98 1.00
N GLY A 145 -1.37 -4.87 1.59
CA GLY A 145 -0.57 -3.85 2.25
C GLY A 145 -0.13 -2.74 1.29
N THR A 146 -0.54 -2.76 0.03
CA THR A 146 -0.18 -1.77 -0.99
C THR A 146 -1.32 -1.56 -1.98
N LYS A 147 -1.29 -0.44 -2.70
CA LYS A 147 -2.40 -0.01 -3.56
C LYS A 147 -2.64 -0.89 -4.77
N TRP A 148 -1.59 -1.35 -5.44
CA TRP A 148 -1.67 -2.08 -6.72
C TRP A 148 -0.55 -3.10 -6.88
N ASN A 149 -0.52 -3.80 -8.03
CA ASN A 149 0.55 -4.73 -8.38
C ASN A 149 1.91 -4.02 -8.40
N PRO A 150 3.02 -4.76 -8.20
CA PRO A 150 4.35 -4.19 -8.21
C PRO A 150 4.68 -3.55 -9.57
N CYS A 151 5.59 -2.60 -9.54
CA CYS A 151 6.22 -1.99 -10.70
C CYS A 151 7.75 -2.12 -10.60
N ASP A 152 8.45 -1.78 -11.68
CA ASP A 152 9.93 -1.84 -11.78
C ASP A 152 10.51 -3.16 -11.27
N ALA A 153 9.88 -4.26 -11.70
CA ALA A 153 10.21 -5.59 -11.22
C ALA A 153 11.31 -6.22 -12.05
N ASP A 154 12.28 -6.86 -11.38
CA ASP A 154 13.31 -7.70 -12.03
C ASP A 154 12.70 -8.98 -12.63
N THR A 155 13.52 -9.74 -13.38
CA THR A 155 13.17 -11.08 -13.83
C THR A 155 13.51 -12.15 -12.78
N PHE A 156 12.79 -13.27 -12.77
CA PHE A 156 12.94 -14.37 -11.79
C PHE A 156 14.06 -15.37 -12.09
N ASP A 157 15.12 -15.05 -12.81
CA ASP A 157 15.88 -16.06 -13.52
C ASP A 157 17.20 -16.51 -12.86
N VAL A 158 17.55 -16.02 -11.66
CA VAL A 158 18.86 -16.31 -11.08
C VAL A 158 18.76 -17.12 -9.79
N LEU A 159 19.11 -18.41 -9.86
CA LEU A 159 19.35 -19.27 -8.71
C LEU A 159 20.84 -19.36 -8.44
N LEU A 160 21.27 -18.80 -7.32
CA LEU A 160 22.66 -18.84 -6.89
C LEU A 160 22.85 -19.88 -5.77
N PRO A 161 23.81 -20.83 -5.89
CA PRO A 161 24.14 -21.72 -4.79
C PRO A 161 24.75 -20.91 -3.65
N MET A 162 24.33 -21.17 -2.43
CA MET A 162 24.94 -20.56 -1.24
C MET A 162 26.25 -21.27 -0.94
N LYS A 163 27.34 -20.50 -0.80
CA LYS A 163 28.72 -21.01 -0.63
C LYS A 163 28.93 -21.87 0.63
N GLU A 164 28.08 -21.73 1.64
CA GLU A 164 28.27 -22.31 2.97
C GLU A 164 27.46 -23.59 3.22
N THR A 165 26.48 -23.90 2.36
CA THR A 165 25.61 -25.09 2.49
C THR A 165 25.35 -25.72 1.14
N ALA A 166 25.78 -26.98 0.96
CA ALA A 166 25.82 -27.67 -0.34
C ALA A 166 24.47 -27.79 -1.07
N ASP A 167 23.33 -27.68 -0.35
CA ASP A 167 21.99 -27.92 -0.91
C ASP A 167 21.04 -26.71 -0.76
N VAL A 168 21.54 -25.53 -0.36
CA VAL A 168 20.73 -24.33 -0.24
C VAL A 168 21.07 -23.34 -1.35
N TYR A 169 20.02 -22.93 -2.04
CA TYR A 169 20.07 -21.93 -3.10
C TYR A 169 19.38 -20.66 -2.66
N SER A 170 19.73 -19.54 -3.28
CA SER A 170 19.06 -18.25 -3.08
C SER A 170 18.63 -17.65 -4.41
N MET A 171 17.47 -17.00 -4.41
CA MET A 171 16.97 -16.18 -5.49
C MET A 171 16.67 -14.79 -4.93
N ARG A 172 17.20 -13.76 -5.56
CA ARG A 172 16.93 -12.37 -5.21
C ARG A 172 15.97 -11.77 -6.25
N TYR A 173 14.96 -11.08 -5.76
CA TYR A 173 13.97 -10.42 -6.60
C TYR A 173 13.72 -9.00 -6.10
N ARG A 174 13.71 -8.02 -7.01
CA ARG A 174 13.54 -6.61 -6.70
C ARG A 174 12.34 -6.05 -7.44
N PHE A 175 11.55 -5.22 -6.74
CA PHE A 175 10.40 -4.52 -7.29
C PHE A 175 10.02 -3.33 -6.40
N SER A 176 9.16 -2.45 -6.91
CA SER A 176 8.63 -1.31 -6.17
C SER A 176 7.13 -1.46 -5.91
N THR A 177 6.67 -0.95 -4.77
CA THR A 177 5.26 -0.92 -4.36
C THR A 177 4.84 0.49 -3.96
N ALA A 178 3.54 0.78 -4.00
CA ALA A 178 3.01 2.08 -3.63
C ALA A 178 2.79 2.16 -2.11
N TRP A 179 3.36 3.18 -1.47
CA TRP A 179 3.21 3.61 -0.06
C TRP A 179 3.81 2.69 1.01
N ASP A 180 3.66 1.39 0.91
CA ASP A 180 4.17 0.42 1.89
C ASP A 180 4.52 -0.91 1.21
N ILE A 181 5.15 -1.80 1.96
CA ILE A 181 5.48 -3.16 1.53
C ILE A 181 4.24 -4.05 1.46
N PRO A 182 4.20 -5.03 0.57
CA PRO A 182 3.05 -5.92 0.41
C PRO A 182 3.05 -7.05 1.46
N LYS A 183 2.85 -6.70 2.74
CA LYS A 183 2.91 -7.63 3.88
C LYS A 183 2.04 -8.86 3.69
N GLY A 184 0.78 -8.68 3.28
CA GLY A 184 -0.15 -9.80 3.08
C GLY A 184 0.26 -10.75 1.95
N ILE A 185 0.96 -10.24 0.92
CA ILE A 185 1.52 -11.06 -0.15
C ILE A 185 2.68 -11.89 0.38
N TYR A 186 3.56 -11.32 1.19
CA TYR A 186 4.68 -12.04 1.81
C TYR A 186 4.19 -13.14 2.74
N GLU A 187 3.21 -12.86 3.58
CA GLU A 187 2.59 -13.87 4.44
C GLU A 187 1.95 -15.00 3.63
N ALA A 188 1.22 -14.67 2.55
CA ALA A 188 0.59 -15.67 1.69
C ALA A 188 1.63 -16.56 1.00
N LEU A 189 2.70 -15.97 0.46
CA LEU A 189 3.80 -16.72 -0.16
C LEU A 189 4.51 -17.62 0.85
N SER A 190 4.83 -17.10 2.04
CA SER A 190 5.49 -17.85 3.09
C SER A 190 4.65 -19.00 3.63
N LYS A 191 3.31 -18.84 3.69
CA LYS A 191 2.37 -19.94 4.02
C LYS A 191 2.28 -20.99 2.91
N HIS A 192 2.33 -20.56 1.66
CA HIS A 192 2.24 -21.47 0.51
C HIS A 192 3.53 -22.29 0.30
N PHE A 193 4.69 -21.70 0.64
CA PHE A 193 6.01 -22.32 0.52
C PHE A 193 6.71 -22.34 1.90
N PRO A 194 6.26 -23.17 2.85
CA PRO A 194 6.76 -23.17 4.23
C PRO A 194 8.23 -23.60 4.35
N GLU A 195 8.76 -24.33 3.37
CA GLU A 195 10.16 -24.77 3.33
C GLU A 195 11.11 -23.66 2.85
N ILE A 196 10.58 -22.61 2.21
CA ILE A 196 11.36 -21.45 1.75
C ILE A 196 11.39 -20.40 2.85
N SER A 197 12.57 -19.92 3.23
CA SER A 197 12.71 -18.72 4.02
C SER A 197 12.79 -17.50 3.11
N MET A 198 12.20 -16.39 3.54
CA MET A 198 12.13 -15.16 2.79
C MET A 198 12.66 -14.02 3.65
N GLU A 199 13.67 -13.32 3.14
CA GLU A 199 14.23 -12.10 3.72
C GLU A 199 13.83 -10.92 2.84
N VAL A 200 13.22 -9.91 3.43
CA VAL A 200 12.74 -8.70 2.76
C VAL A 200 13.52 -7.52 3.32
N GLU A 201 14.24 -6.82 2.45
CA GLU A 201 14.79 -5.50 2.71
C GLU A 201 13.94 -4.48 1.95
N TYR A 202 13.58 -3.38 2.58
CA TYR A 202 12.73 -2.38 1.95
C TYR A 202 13.10 -0.96 2.36
N ALA A 203 12.86 0.00 1.48
CA ALA A 203 13.00 1.42 1.78
C ALA A 203 12.10 2.26 0.88
N ASP A 204 11.49 3.29 1.46
CA ASP A 204 10.79 4.35 0.73
C ASP A 204 11.76 5.15 -0.14
N GLU A 205 11.27 5.78 -1.21
CA GLU A 205 12.02 6.73 -2.03
C GLU A 205 12.35 8.02 -1.27
N ASP A 206 11.63 8.28 -0.18
CA ASP A 206 11.95 9.33 0.78
C ASP A 206 12.99 8.79 1.76
N TYR A 207 14.27 9.06 1.45
CA TYR A 207 15.39 8.48 2.17
C TYR A 207 15.36 8.79 3.66
N GLY A 208 15.68 7.78 4.48
CA GLY A 208 15.69 7.89 5.93
C GLY A 208 14.35 7.58 6.58
N TYR A 209 13.31 7.29 5.79
CA TYR A 209 11.96 6.95 6.28
C TYR A 209 11.50 5.60 5.80
N ASN A 210 10.54 5.00 6.52
CA ASN A 210 9.87 3.75 6.16
C ASN A 210 10.82 2.73 5.52
N CYS A 211 11.86 2.33 6.26
CA CYS A 211 12.85 1.37 5.79
C CYS A 211 13.15 0.31 6.84
N GLY A 212 13.56 -0.87 6.40
CA GLY A 212 13.83 -1.97 7.32
C GLY A 212 14.06 -3.32 6.66
N HIS A 213 14.07 -4.32 7.53
CA HIS A 213 14.30 -5.71 7.20
C HIS A 213 13.30 -6.60 7.93
N ILE A 214 12.69 -7.54 7.20
CA ILE A 214 11.71 -8.49 7.74
C ILE A 214 12.03 -9.89 7.22
N CYS A 215 12.01 -10.89 8.12
CA CYS A 215 12.16 -12.29 7.74
C CYS A 215 10.83 -13.02 7.93
N TYR A 216 10.46 -13.81 6.93
CA TYR A 216 9.29 -14.68 6.95
C TYR A 216 9.72 -16.14 6.83
N LYS A 217 9.06 -17.00 7.61
CA LYS A 217 9.19 -18.46 7.50
C LYS A 217 7.89 -19.11 7.95
N ASN A 218 7.42 -20.08 7.17
CA ASN A 218 6.20 -20.84 7.47
C ASN A 218 4.96 -19.95 7.71
N GLY A 219 4.87 -18.85 7.00
CA GLY A 219 3.76 -17.90 7.10
C GLY A 219 3.82 -16.95 8.30
N GLU A 220 4.89 -17.02 9.07
CA GLU A 220 5.09 -16.20 10.25
C GLU A 220 6.29 -15.27 10.08
N VAL A 221 6.21 -14.11 10.71
CA VAL A 221 7.32 -13.19 10.82
C VAL A 221 8.27 -13.71 11.89
N SER A 222 9.52 -13.99 11.51
CA SER A 222 10.55 -14.48 12.44
C SER A 222 11.45 -13.37 12.99
N THR A 223 11.62 -12.28 12.22
CA THR A 223 12.45 -11.13 12.61
C THR A 223 11.87 -9.88 11.96
N ILE A 224 11.83 -8.80 12.72
CA ILE A 224 11.53 -7.45 12.24
C ILE A 224 12.62 -6.53 12.76
N HIS A 225 13.20 -5.75 11.87
CA HIS A 225 14.06 -4.63 12.20
C HIS A 225 13.64 -3.43 11.36
N ALA A 226 12.97 -2.46 11.98
CA ALA A 226 12.68 -1.17 11.39
C ALA A 226 13.73 -0.18 11.87
N TYR A 227 14.30 0.57 10.94
CA TYR A 227 15.22 1.65 11.30
C TYR A 227 14.40 2.82 11.85
N ALA A 228 14.97 3.53 12.81
CA ALA A 228 14.38 4.77 13.28
C ALA A 228 14.42 5.83 12.16
N ASP A 229 13.32 6.52 11.98
CA ASP A 229 13.24 7.57 10.99
C ASP A 229 14.24 8.69 11.31
N ASP A 230 14.76 9.34 10.26
CA ASP A 230 15.62 10.52 10.35
C ASP A 230 16.97 10.27 11.06
N GLU A 231 17.47 9.03 11.02
CA GLU A 231 18.77 8.67 11.54
C GLU A 231 19.77 8.37 10.41
N MET A 232 21.07 8.54 10.66
CA MET A 232 22.09 8.28 9.64
C MET A 232 22.08 6.82 9.15
N GLU A 233 21.69 5.88 10.00
CA GLU A 233 21.59 4.47 9.63
C GLU A 233 20.41 4.23 8.67
N SER A 234 19.27 4.90 8.87
CA SER A 234 18.11 4.81 7.97
C SER A 234 18.38 5.45 6.61
N PHE A 235 19.10 6.58 6.57
CA PHE A 235 19.56 7.18 5.31
C PHE A 235 20.53 6.25 4.56
N ALA A 236 21.55 5.74 5.23
CA ALA A 236 22.52 4.84 4.61
C ALA A 236 21.84 3.55 4.10
N PHE A 237 20.89 3.00 4.87
CA PHE A 237 20.14 1.82 4.48
C PHE A 237 19.25 2.11 3.26
N SER A 238 18.46 3.19 3.29
CA SER A 238 17.56 3.57 2.20
C SER A 238 18.32 3.82 0.90
N MET A 239 19.40 4.59 0.95
CA MET A 239 20.24 4.88 -0.22
C MET A 239 20.86 3.60 -0.80
N ARG A 240 21.28 2.65 0.05
CA ARG A 240 21.75 1.33 -0.42
C ARG A 240 20.65 0.53 -1.12
N ILE A 241 19.41 0.54 -0.60
CA ILE A 241 18.28 -0.16 -1.22
C ILE A 241 17.94 0.44 -2.59
N TRP A 242 18.15 1.75 -2.74
CA TRP A 242 17.92 2.47 -4.00
C TRP A 242 19.15 2.52 -4.94
N ASP A 243 20.25 1.89 -4.59
CA ASP A 243 21.53 1.91 -5.34
C ASP A 243 22.11 3.34 -5.48
N HIS A 244 21.97 4.16 -4.42
CA HIS A 244 22.37 5.57 -4.36
C HIS A 244 23.28 5.89 -3.18
N GLU A 245 24.16 4.96 -2.78
CA GLU A 245 25.03 5.11 -1.60
C GLU A 245 25.94 6.34 -1.69
N GLU A 246 26.30 6.77 -2.89
CA GLU A 246 27.11 7.98 -3.13
C GLU A 246 26.41 9.26 -2.62
N LEU A 247 25.08 9.25 -2.54
CA LEU A 247 24.31 10.40 -2.06
C LEU A 247 24.45 10.61 -0.55
N LEU A 248 24.91 9.60 0.19
CA LEU A 248 25.11 9.72 1.65
C LEU A 248 26.09 10.84 2.03
N ALA A 249 27.02 11.17 1.14
CA ALA A 249 27.96 12.27 1.33
C ALA A 249 27.29 13.66 1.38
N TYR A 250 26.04 13.75 0.92
CA TYR A 250 25.25 14.99 0.88
C TYR A 250 24.16 15.05 1.95
N VAL A 251 24.15 14.10 2.88
CA VAL A 251 23.24 14.15 4.05
C VAL A 251 23.90 15.03 5.12
N LYS A 252 23.17 16.03 5.55
CA LYS A 252 23.61 16.96 6.61
C LYS A 252 22.57 17.12 7.70
N LYS A 253 23.01 17.61 8.85
CA LYS A 253 22.11 17.98 9.95
C LYS A 253 21.57 19.39 9.73
N ALA A 254 20.25 19.54 9.70
CA ALA A 254 19.59 20.84 9.63
C ALA A 254 19.68 21.59 10.98
N GLU A 255 19.29 22.88 11.01
CA GLU A 255 19.37 23.70 12.22
C GLU A 255 18.49 23.18 13.36
N ASP A 256 17.37 22.55 13.05
CA ASP A 256 16.45 21.92 14.01
C ASP A 256 16.90 20.55 14.50
N GLY A 257 18.00 20.02 13.94
CA GLY A 257 18.61 18.76 14.32
C GLY A 257 18.22 17.57 13.47
N HIS A 258 17.24 17.67 12.55
CA HIS A 258 16.90 16.62 11.61
C HIS A 258 17.96 16.44 10.53
N LEU A 259 18.06 15.22 9.99
CA LEU A 259 18.88 14.95 8.83
C LEU A 259 18.13 15.31 7.55
N VAL A 260 18.83 15.96 6.65
CA VAL A 260 18.27 16.38 5.35
C VAL A 260 19.26 16.11 4.23
N PHE A 261 18.76 15.84 3.05
CA PHE A 261 19.57 15.77 1.84
C PHE A 261 19.89 17.18 1.35
N ASP A 262 21.19 17.48 1.18
CA ASP A 262 21.67 18.77 0.68
C ASP A 262 21.60 18.84 -0.84
N VAL A 263 20.43 19.21 -1.36
CA VAL A 263 20.18 19.30 -2.80
C VAL A 263 21.13 20.30 -3.47
N ASP A 264 21.41 21.43 -2.83
CA ASP A 264 22.27 22.47 -3.40
C ASP A 264 23.71 21.98 -3.56
N ALA A 265 24.26 21.31 -2.54
CA ALA A 265 25.59 20.73 -2.60
C ALA A 265 25.70 19.61 -3.65
N TYR A 266 24.64 18.82 -3.84
CA TYR A 266 24.58 17.79 -4.87
C TYR A 266 24.47 18.37 -6.29
N ASP A 267 23.68 19.40 -6.48
CA ASP A 267 23.54 20.11 -7.77
C ASP A 267 24.86 20.80 -8.16
N ASP A 268 25.58 21.37 -7.20
CA ASP A 268 26.92 21.93 -7.40
C ASP A 268 27.91 20.84 -7.86
N TYR A 269 27.88 19.67 -7.23
CA TYR A 269 28.67 18.52 -7.65
C TYR A 269 28.35 18.08 -9.08
N LEU A 270 27.05 17.90 -9.43
CA LEU A 270 26.62 17.52 -10.78
C LEU A 270 27.06 18.56 -11.83
N THR A 271 27.02 19.85 -11.47
CA THR A 271 27.47 20.94 -12.34
C THR A 271 28.99 20.89 -12.57
N SER A 272 29.75 20.47 -11.55
CA SER A 272 31.22 20.32 -11.65
C SER A 272 31.64 19.19 -12.60
N LEU A 273 30.83 18.13 -12.69
CA LEU A 273 31.10 16.99 -13.60
C LEU A 273 30.86 17.31 -15.07
N LYS A 274 30.16 18.40 -15.38
CA LYS A 274 29.85 18.83 -16.77
C LYS A 274 30.89 19.79 -17.35
N LYS A 275 31.87 20.18 -16.56
CA LYS A 275 33.00 21.03 -16.97
C LYS A 275 34.24 20.20 -17.25
#